data_baad331995dd0464c17725775fb67ef4
#
_entry.id   baad331995dd0464c17725775fb67ef4
#
_cell.length_a   1.000
_cell.length_b   1.000
_cell.length_c   1.000
_cell.angle_alpha   90.00
_cell.angle_beta   90.00
_cell.angle_gamma   90.00
#
_symmetry.space_group_name_H-M   'P 1'
#
loop_
_entity.id
_entity.type
_entity.pdbx_description
1 polymer ?
#
loop_
_entity_poly.entity_id
_entity_poly.type
_entity_poly.pdbx_seq_one_letter_code
_entity_poly.pdbx_strand_id
1 'polypeptide(L)'
;SGKKSLFASGLPARIPDPYYVGSGVVDVAFLGGTAYALVTGVAPDLQGNDIVGIYRMDGPNTFTVVADIGAWSEAHPPETDIFVATGFQYAIQTYKNGFIVTDGHHNRVLQVGVDGKITELVAFGNVVPIGLALRGNTVYIGQAGPIPHVPEESKVFSFTMQSLTPTQLASGVGLEDIGLLADLEFGPEGLLYGILQGYWDGPFEGAPAEPNTGALVRVNPDGTFTILQDGLNQPTSLEIIGTTAYVVSLAGEVWTIETSKVRPCEDWREQ
;
A
#
# COMPACT_ATOMS: atom_id res chain seq x y z
N SER A 1 -15.94 -13.63 -14.05
CA SER A 1 -16.97 -13.11 -14.98
C SER A 1 -16.68 -11.70 -15.50
N GLY A 2 -15.71 -10.97 -14.92
CA GLY A 2 -15.29 -9.62 -15.32
C GLY A 2 -16.38 -8.53 -15.27
N LYS A 3 -17.55 -8.82 -14.72
CA LYS A 3 -18.63 -7.83 -14.62
C LYS A 3 -18.36 -6.89 -13.44
N LYS A 4 -18.16 -5.62 -13.73
CA LYS A 4 -18.07 -4.55 -12.71
C LYS A 4 -19.47 -4.16 -12.23
N SER A 5 -19.62 -3.92 -10.92
CA SER A 5 -20.83 -3.33 -10.34
C SER A 5 -20.44 -2.29 -9.29
N LEU A 6 -21.24 -1.22 -9.18
CA LEU A 6 -21.05 -0.23 -8.13
C LEU A 6 -21.44 -0.84 -6.79
N PHE A 7 -20.53 -0.77 -5.81
CA PHE A 7 -20.77 -1.24 -4.44
C PHE A 7 -21.26 -0.10 -3.54
N ALA A 8 -20.59 1.06 -3.58
CA ALA A 8 -20.94 2.24 -2.81
C ALA A 8 -20.56 3.51 -3.59
N SER A 9 -21.23 4.64 -3.26
CA SER A 9 -20.93 5.96 -3.84
C SER A 9 -21.04 7.05 -2.78
N GLY A 10 -20.60 8.28 -3.13
CA GLY A 10 -20.68 9.44 -2.24
C GLY A 10 -19.51 9.57 -1.26
N LEU A 11 -18.50 8.68 -1.33
CA LEU A 11 -17.23 8.85 -0.62
C LEU A 11 -16.46 10.06 -1.16
N PRO A 12 -15.53 10.65 -0.37
CA PRO A 12 -14.68 11.73 -0.83
C PRO A 12 -14.03 11.42 -2.16
N ALA A 13 -14.15 12.34 -3.09
CA ALA A 13 -13.62 12.18 -4.43
C ALA A 13 -12.13 12.52 -4.48
N ARG A 14 -11.43 11.94 -5.43
CA ARG A 14 -10.05 12.32 -5.76
C ARG A 14 -9.99 13.82 -6.07
N ILE A 15 -9.00 14.49 -5.50
CA ILE A 15 -8.65 15.86 -5.88
C ILE A 15 -7.87 15.80 -7.20
N PRO A 16 -8.26 16.59 -8.22
CA PRO A 16 -7.54 16.62 -9.49
C PRO A 16 -6.26 17.46 -9.36
N ASP A 17 -5.27 16.94 -8.67
CA ASP A 17 -3.94 17.55 -8.53
C ASP A 17 -2.91 16.62 -9.19
N PRO A 18 -2.03 17.13 -10.07
CA PRO A 18 -1.00 16.34 -10.73
C PRO A 18 0.07 15.82 -9.77
N TYR A 19 0.26 16.47 -8.60
CA TYR A 19 1.27 16.11 -7.63
C TYR A 19 0.79 15.05 -6.60
N TYR A 20 -0.54 14.86 -6.47
CA TYR A 20 -1.13 13.94 -5.49
C TYR A 20 -2.11 12.97 -6.15
N VAL A 21 -1.60 12.13 -7.04
CA VAL A 21 -2.42 11.21 -7.85
C VAL A 21 -3.16 10.15 -7.04
N GLY A 22 -2.73 9.85 -5.82
CA GLY A 22 -3.29 8.82 -4.93
C GLY A 22 -4.39 9.31 -3.96
N SER A 23 -4.99 10.49 -4.15
CA SER A 23 -6.03 11.02 -3.24
C SER A 23 -7.40 10.33 -3.42
N GLY A 24 -8.28 10.45 -2.43
CA GLY A 24 -9.60 9.82 -2.38
C GLY A 24 -9.58 8.48 -1.66
N VAL A 25 -10.40 7.53 -2.10
CA VAL A 25 -10.38 6.15 -1.60
C VAL A 25 -9.16 5.44 -2.16
N VAL A 26 -8.26 5.02 -1.29
CA VAL A 26 -6.98 4.36 -1.68
C VAL A 26 -6.98 2.88 -1.40
N ASP A 27 -7.73 2.43 -0.37
CA ASP A 27 -7.79 1.01 -0.03
C ASP A 27 -9.10 0.65 0.70
N VAL A 28 -9.47 -0.64 0.73
CA VAL A 28 -10.71 -1.13 1.33
C VAL A 28 -10.44 -2.41 2.12
N ALA A 29 -10.90 -2.45 3.38
CA ALA A 29 -10.85 -3.64 4.22
C ALA A 29 -12.26 -4.10 4.62
N PHE A 30 -12.42 -5.41 4.89
CA PHE A 30 -13.68 -5.98 5.38
C PHE A 30 -13.50 -6.50 6.80
N LEU A 31 -14.31 -6.01 7.73
CA LEU A 31 -14.36 -6.48 9.12
C LEU A 31 -15.78 -6.94 9.47
N GLY A 32 -15.95 -8.22 9.79
CA GLY A 32 -17.26 -8.80 10.11
C GLY A 32 -18.30 -8.66 9.01
N GLY A 33 -17.87 -8.66 7.74
CA GLY A 33 -18.75 -8.48 6.57
C GLY A 33 -19.11 -7.02 6.25
N THR A 34 -18.64 -6.06 7.03
CA THR A 34 -18.80 -4.62 6.77
C THR A 34 -17.55 -4.10 6.06
N ALA A 35 -17.75 -3.32 4.98
CA ALA A 35 -16.66 -2.68 4.26
C ALA A 35 -16.24 -1.37 4.93
N TYR A 36 -14.95 -1.11 4.95
CA TYR A 36 -14.32 0.11 5.43
C TYR A 36 -13.38 0.64 4.36
N ALA A 37 -13.50 1.91 4.02
CA ALA A 37 -12.66 2.58 3.05
C ALA A 37 -11.62 3.45 3.76
N LEU A 38 -10.36 3.35 3.36
CA LEU A 38 -9.31 4.28 3.73
C LEU A 38 -9.33 5.44 2.73
N VAL A 39 -9.46 6.66 3.25
CA VAL A 39 -9.52 7.89 2.47
C VAL A 39 -8.37 8.80 2.86
N THR A 40 -7.63 9.28 1.88
CA THR A 40 -6.44 10.12 2.08
C THR A 40 -6.35 11.26 1.07
N GLY A 41 -5.54 12.27 1.36
CA GLY A 41 -5.23 13.35 0.43
C GLY A 41 -6.42 14.22 0.03
N VAL A 42 -7.44 14.35 0.90
CA VAL A 42 -8.70 15.07 0.62
C VAL A 42 -8.94 16.25 1.57
N ALA A 43 -8.01 16.53 2.47
CA ALA A 43 -8.13 17.59 3.47
C ALA A 43 -7.65 18.96 2.95
N PRO A 44 -7.88 20.05 3.71
CA PRO A 44 -7.55 21.40 3.28
C PRO A 44 -6.07 21.67 3.00
N ASP A 45 -5.16 20.96 3.62
CA ASP A 45 -3.71 21.06 3.36
C ASP A 45 -3.34 20.64 1.92
N LEU A 46 -4.19 19.82 1.28
CA LEU A 46 -4.09 19.43 -0.13
C LEU A 46 -5.27 19.96 -0.97
N GLN A 47 -5.86 21.09 -0.58
CA GLN A 47 -6.96 21.79 -1.28
C GLN A 47 -8.29 21.02 -1.30
N GLY A 48 -8.45 19.99 -0.46
CA GLY A 48 -9.72 19.29 -0.26
C GLY A 48 -10.60 19.92 0.81
N ASN A 49 -11.71 19.27 1.11
CA ASN A 49 -12.64 19.70 2.16
C ASN A 49 -13.21 18.53 2.95
N ASP A 50 -12.63 17.35 2.80
CA ASP A 50 -13.11 16.12 3.40
C ASP A 50 -12.15 15.61 4.49
N ILE A 51 -12.60 14.65 5.29
CA ILE A 51 -11.82 14.05 6.36
C ILE A 51 -10.89 12.98 5.80
N VAL A 52 -9.62 13.03 6.16
CA VAL A 52 -8.66 11.95 5.94
C VAL A 52 -8.82 10.90 7.04
N GLY A 53 -9.16 9.65 6.67
CA GLY A 53 -9.38 8.62 7.68
C GLY A 53 -10.12 7.38 7.21
N ILE A 54 -10.76 6.68 8.14
CA ILE A 54 -11.47 5.43 7.86
C ILE A 54 -12.98 5.67 7.84
N TYR A 55 -13.62 5.26 6.76
CA TYR A 55 -15.05 5.39 6.50
C TYR A 55 -15.71 4.01 6.50
N ARG A 56 -16.66 3.76 7.41
CA ARG A 56 -17.48 2.55 7.41
C ARG A 56 -18.63 2.70 6.42
N MET A 57 -18.83 1.73 5.57
CA MET A 57 -19.99 1.68 4.66
C MET A 57 -21.23 1.21 5.41
N ASP A 58 -22.22 2.08 5.59
CA ASP A 58 -23.49 1.77 6.25
C ASP A 58 -24.57 1.39 5.24
N GLY A 59 -24.33 1.68 3.97
CA GLY A 59 -25.20 1.38 2.83
C GLY A 59 -24.62 1.86 1.51
N PRO A 60 -25.34 1.71 0.40
CA PRO A 60 -24.80 2.03 -0.93
C PRO A 60 -24.37 3.49 -1.13
N ASN A 61 -24.98 4.41 -0.37
CA ASN A 61 -24.71 5.86 -0.46
C ASN A 61 -24.57 6.49 0.93
N THR A 62 -24.36 5.69 1.96
CA THR A 62 -24.24 6.16 3.34
C THR A 62 -23.00 5.57 3.98
N PHE A 63 -22.29 6.40 4.73
CA PHE A 63 -21.09 6.03 5.43
C PHE A 63 -20.95 6.83 6.73
N THR A 64 -20.16 6.29 7.66
CA THR A 64 -19.78 6.94 8.91
C THR A 64 -18.26 7.03 8.99
N VAL A 65 -17.73 8.21 9.29
CA VAL A 65 -16.30 8.35 9.62
C VAL A 65 -16.06 7.67 10.96
N VAL A 66 -15.23 6.64 10.96
CA VAL A 66 -14.88 5.85 12.16
C VAL A 66 -13.69 6.47 12.87
N ALA A 67 -12.71 6.93 12.11
CA ALA A 67 -11.51 7.55 12.64
C ALA A 67 -11.06 8.70 11.74
N ASP A 68 -10.81 9.86 12.33
CA ASP A 68 -10.20 11.02 11.69
C ASP A 68 -8.68 10.92 11.89
N ILE A 69 -8.01 10.26 10.92
CA ILE A 69 -6.56 10.08 10.95
C ILE A 69 -5.87 11.42 10.66
N GLY A 70 -6.46 12.26 9.81
CA GLY A 70 -5.90 13.56 9.47
C GLY A 70 -5.75 14.46 10.69
N ALA A 71 -6.83 14.70 11.43
CA ALA A 71 -6.78 15.52 12.65
C ALA A 71 -5.85 14.92 13.73
N TRP A 72 -5.81 13.58 13.83
CA TRP A 72 -4.88 12.93 14.75
C TRP A 72 -3.42 13.15 14.30
N SER A 73 -3.14 13.08 13.00
CA SER A 73 -1.80 13.28 12.42
C SER A 73 -1.29 14.69 12.59
N GLU A 74 -2.13 15.70 12.39
CA GLU A 74 -1.79 17.11 12.68
C GLU A 74 -1.40 17.34 14.14
N ALA A 75 -2.07 16.63 15.08
CA ALA A 75 -1.75 16.70 16.49
C ALA A 75 -0.50 15.89 16.89
N HIS A 76 -0.04 14.99 16.00
CA HIS A 76 1.10 14.09 16.21
C HIS A 76 2.02 14.12 14.97
N PRO A 77 2.68 15.25 14.70
CA PRO A 77 3.55 15.37 13.52
C PRO A 77 4.74 14.40 13.63
N PRO A 78 5.27 13.91 12.49
CA PRO A 78 6.44 13.04 12.49
C PRO A 78 7.72 13.82 12.85
N GLU A 79 8.80 13.09 13.13
CA GLU A 79 10.13 13.68 13.32
C GLU A 79 10.84 14.02 12.00
N THR A 80 10.31 13.58 10.84
CA THR A 80 10.86 13.84 9.51
C THR A 80 10.40 15.18 8.96
N ASP A 81 11.27 15.90 8.24
CA ASP A 81 11.00 17.26 7.77
C ASP A 81 10.06 17.34 6.56
N ILE A 82 9.91 16.24 5.81
CA ILE A 82 9.11 16.20 4.57
C ILE A 82 7.86 15.39 4.83
N PHE A 83 6.72 16.07 4.96
CA PHE A 83 5.44 15.41 5.19
C PHE A 83 4.24 16.27 4.77
N VAL A 84 3.10 15.61 4.58
CA VAL A 84 1.77 16.24 4.44
C VAL A 84 1.14 16.29 5.83
N ALA A 85 0.62 17.43 6.26
CA ALA A 85 0.19 17.65 7.65
C ALA A 85 -0.85 16.62 8.14
N THR A 86 -1.82 16.26 7.29
CA THR A 86 -2.84 15.24 7.59
C THR A 86 -2.36 13.78 7.32
N GLY A 87 -1.08 13.61 6.96
CA GLY A 87 -0.54 12.34 6.53
C GLY A 87 -0.98 11.95 5.11
N PHE A 88 -0.40 10.89 4.59
CA PHE A 88 -0.83 10.26 3.34
C PHE A 88 -0.79 8.74 3.54
N GLN A 89 -1.97 8.17 3.81
CA GLN A 89 -2.12 6.76 4.11
C GLN A 89 -2.27 5.97 2.81
N TYR A 90 -1.76 4.73 2.77
CA TYR A 90 -1.74 3.93 1.56
C TYR A 90 -2.49 2.61 1.68
N ALA A 91 -2.34 1.88 2.78
CA ALA A 91 -2.94 0.56 2.94
C ALA A 91 -3.65 0.40 4.28
N ILE A 92 -4.72 -0.40 4.29
CA ILE A 92 -5.49 -0.79 5.46
C ILE A 92 -5.70 -2.30 5.49
N GLN A 93 -5.36 -2.93 6.61
CA GLN A 93 -5.62 -4.37 6.84
C GLN A 93 -6.34 -4.58 8.17
N THR A 94 -7.26 -5.53 8.19
CA THR A 94 -7.99 -5.86 9.42
C THR A 94 -7.10 -6.58 10.43
N TYR A 95 -7.13 -6.14 11.68
CA TYR A 95 -6.45 -6.78 12.79
C TYR A 95 -7.33 -6.78 14.03
N LYS A 96 -7.74 -7.97 14.50
CA LYS A 96 -8.68 -8.13 15.63
C LYS A 96 -9.97 -7.33 15.39
N ASN A 97 -10.30 -6.42 16.31
CA ASN A 97 -11.47 -5.53 16.20
C ASN A 97 -11.05 -4.12 15.77
N GLY A 98 -10.27 -4.02 14.72
CA GLY A 98 -9.76 -2.75 14.19
C GLY A 98 -8.89 -2.97 12.97
N PHE A 99 -7.96 -2.06 12.75
CA PHE A 99 -7.16 -1.98 11.54
C PHE A 99 -5.70 -1.66 11.86
N ILE A 100 -4.82 -2.10 10.99
CA ILE A 100 -3.46 -1.57 10.83
C ILE A 100 -3.47 -0.72 9.57
N VAL A 101 -2.81 0.44 9.60
CA VAL A 101 -2.75 1.41 8.51
C VAL A 101 -1.32 1.86 8.31
N THR A 102 -0.85 1.94 7.07
CA THR A 102 0.42 2.60 6.74
C THR A 102 0.19 4.08 6.51
N ASP A 103 0.98 4.92 7.17
CA ASP A 103 0.99 6.38 7.02
C ASP A 103 2.35 6.77 6.41
N GLY A 104 2.40 6.75 5.07
CA GLY A 104 3.64 6.82 4.30
C GLY A 104 4.39 8.11 4.47
N HIS A 105 3.74 9.26 4.34
CA HIS A 105 4.38 10.56 4.50
C HIS A 105 4.74 10.91 5.94
N HIS A 106 4.16 10.24 6.93
CA HIS A 106 4.59 10.32 8.32
C HIS A 106 5.55 9.19 8.71
N ASN A 107 5.92 8.33 7.77
CA ASN A 107 6.90 7.24 7.94
C ASN A 107 6.56 6.30 9.11
N ARG A 108 5.29 5.95 9.29
CA ARG A 108 4.83 5.17 10.44
C ARG A 108 3.73 4.18 10.11
N VAL A 109 3.46 3.29 11.05
CA VAL A 109 2.35 2.34 11.02
C VAL A 109 1.45 2.63 12.22
N LEU A 110 0.16 2.73 11.95
CA LEU A 110 -0.87 3.02 12.94
C LEU A 110 -1.72 1.79 13.23
N GLN A 111 -2.20 1.66 14.47
CA GLN A 111 -3.34 0.83 14.82
C GLN A 111 -4.55 1.71 15.05
N VAL A 112 -5.67 1.38 14.39
CA VAL A 112 -6.91 2.14 14.46
C VAL A 112 -8.05 1.23 14.90
N GLY A 113 -8.69 1.54 16.03
CA GLY A 113 -9.86 0.82 16.52
C GLY A 113 -11.13 1.23 15.79
N VAL A 114 -12.15 0.36 15.77
CA VAL A 114 -13.50 0.71 15.29
C VAL A 114 -14.19 1.76 16.17
N ASP A 115 -13.65 2.04 17.34
CA ASP A 115 -14.06 3.11 18.26
C ASP A 115 -13.38 4.46 17.96
N GLY A 116 -12.57 4.53 16.91
CA GLY A 116 -11.83 5.73 16.49
C GLY A 116 -10.52 5.96 17.23
N LYS A 117 -10.12 5.08 18.15
CA LYS A 117 -8.85 5.20 18.86
C LYS A 117 -7.69 4.91 17.91
N ILE A 118 -6.74 5.85 17.82
CA ILE A 118 -5.53 5.74 17.01
C ILE A 118 -4.31 5.61 17.93
N THR A 119 -3.40 4.73 17.56
CA THR A 119 -2.13 4.51 18.27
C THR A 119 -1.03 4.29 17.26
N GLU A 120 0.08 4.98 17.36
CA GLU A 120 1.29 4.70 16.61
C GLU A 120 1.92 3.40 17.11
N LEU A 121 2.20 2.47 16.21
CA LEU A 121 2.86 1.21 16.53
C LEU A 121 4.37 1.30 16.32
N VAL A 122 4.78 1.78 15.16
CA VAL A 122 6.17 1.89 14.74
C VAL A 122 6.33 3.15 13.92
N ALA A 123 7.35 3.95 14.25
CA ALA A 123 7.85 5.02 13.42
C ALA A 123 9.20 4.62 12.80
N PHE A 124 9.40 4.99 11.56
CA PHE A 124 10.63 4.78 10.82
C PHE A 124 11.32 6.14 10.57
N GLY A 125 12.53 6.11 10.05
CA GLY A 125 13.10 7.26 9.36
C GLY A 125 12.40 7.51 8.02
N ASN A 126 13.01 8.32 7.15
CA ASN A 126 12.46 8.62 5.83
C ASN A 126 12.50 7.38 4.90
N VAL A 127 11.39 6.63 4.80
CA VAL A 127 11.29 5.33 4.08
C VAL A 127 9.98 5.10 3.33
N VAL A 128 8.98 5.92 3.57
CA VAL A 128 7.63 5.84 2.96
C VAL A 128 7.03 4.43 3.01
N PRO A 129 6.48 3.97 4.14
CA PRO A 129 5.76 2.70 4.23
C PRO A 129 4.45 2.78 3.42
N ILE A 130 4.28 1.88 2.44
CA ILE A 130 3.12 1.83 1.54
C ILE A 130 2.39 0.50 1.68
N GLY A 131 3.02 -0.60 1.26
CA GLY A 131 2.40 -1.93 1.23
C GLY A 131 2.23 -2.54 2.62
N LEU A 132 1.16 -3.30 2.80
CA LEU A 132 0.80 -3.87 4.10
C LEU A 132 0.20 -5.27 3.94
N ALA A 133 0.83 -6.27 4.56
CA ALA A 133 0.27 -7.61 4.69
C ALA A 133 0.32 -8.09 6.14
N LEU A 134 -0.65 -8.91 6.54
CA LEU A 134 -0.71 -9.49 7.87
C LEU A 134 -0.76 -11.03 7.85
N ARG A 135 -0.02 -11.65 8.76
CA ARG A 135 -0.11 -13.09 9.01
C ARG A 135 -0.10 -13.38 10.50
N GLY A 136 -1.28 -13.72 11.03
CA GLY A 136 -1.45 -13.86 12.47
C GLY A 136 -1.18 -12.57 13.23
N ASN A 137 -0.16 -12.55 14.05
CA ASN A 137 0.27 -11.36 14.80
C ASN A 137 1.50 -10.67 14.18
N THR A 138 1.94 -11.07 13.01
CA THR A 138 3.07 -10.46 12.30
C THR A 138 2.55 -9.53 11.22
N VAL A 139 3.08 -8.32 11.22
CA VAL A 139 2.83 -7.26 10.24
C VAL A 139 4.02 -7.19 9.30
N TYR A 140 3.75 -7.14 8.00
CA TYR A 140 4.74 -7.01 6.94
C TYR A 140 4.51 -5.68 6.24
N ILE A 141 5.57 -4.90 6.08
CA ILE A 141 5.52 -3.54 5.55
C ILE A 141 6.43 -3.46 4.33
N GLY A 142 5.84 -3.05 3.20
CA GLY A 142 6.58 -2.62 2.01
C GLY A 142 6.90 -1.14 2.11
N GLN A 143 8.14 -0.78 1.83
CA GLN A 143 8.62 0.61 1.82
C GLN A 143 9.06 0.98 0.41
N ALA A 144 8.58 2.11 -0.09
CA ALA A 144 8.95 2.62 -1.41
C ALA A 144 10.36 3.19 -1.47
N GLY A 145 10.98 3.43 -0.33
CA GLY A 145 12.27 4.11 -0.20
C GLY A 145 12.11 5.54 0.34
N PRO A 146 13.23 6.27 0.49
CA PRO A 146 13.21 7.63 1.03
C PRO A 146 12.53 8.64 0.10
N ILE A 147 12.26 9.84 0.61
CA ILE A 147 11.97 11.03 -0.20
C ILE A 147 13.20 11.95 -0.14
N PRO A 148 13.81 12.35 -1.24
CA PRO A 148 13.54 11.95 -2.66
C PRO A 148 13.69 10.45 -2.90
N HIS A 149 12.87 9.90 -3.81
CA HIS A 149 12.83 8.45 -4.02
C HIS A 149 14.13 7.88 -4.60
N VAL A 150 14.55 6.77 -3.99
CA VAL A 150 15.71 5.95 -4.43
C VAL A 150 15.16 4.52 -4.53
N PRO A 151 14.78 4.05 -5.74
CA PRO A 151 14.05 2.78 -5.91
C PRO A 151 14.77 1.55 -5.32
N GLU A 152 16.09 1.49 -5.40
CA GLU A 152 16.91 0.41 -4.83
C GLU A 152 16.89 0.38 -3.29
N GLU A 153 16.42 1.45 -2.64
CA GLU A 153 16.21 1.49 -1.19
C GLU A 153 14.82 1.01 -0.76
N SER A 154 13.99 0.57 -1.70
CA SER A 154 12.76 -0.17 -1.37
C SER A 154 13.08 -1.40 -0.53
N LYS A 155 12.30 -1.65 0.52
CA LYS A 155 12.55 -2.72 1.49
C LYS A 155 11.25 -3.37 1.93
N VAL A 156 11.36 -4.60 2.41
CA VAL A 156 10.30 -5.26 3.16
C VAL A 156 10.77 -5.44 4.60
N PHE A 157 9.96 -4.99 5.54
CA PHE A 157 10.17 -5.19 6.97
C PHE A 157 9.04 -6.02 7.58
N SER A 158 9.31 -6.66 8.70
CA SER A 158 8.26 -7.22 9.55
C SER A 158 8.50 -6.88 11.02
N PHE A 159 7.40 -6.86 11.76
CA PHE A 159 7.41 -6.82 13.23
C PHE A 159 6.21 -7.61 13.75
N THR A 160 6.23 -7.98 15.02
CA THR A 160 5.09 -8.64 15.65
C THR A 160 4.37 -7.67 16.58
N MET A 161 3.07 -7.89 16.80
CA MET A 161 2.28 -7.09 17.74
C MET A 161 2.71 -7.28 19.22
N GLN A 162 3.60 -8.22 19.51
CA GLN A 162 4.24 -8.40 20.82
C GLN A 162 5.60 -7.72 20.92
N SER A 163 6.28 -7.54 19.78
CA SER A 163 7.57 -6.86 19.69
C SER A 163 7.55 -5.92 18.48
N LEU A 164 7.40 -4.64 18.75
CA LEU A 164 7.29 -3.60 17.73
C LEU A 164 8.65 -3.19 17.12
N THR A 165 9.66 -4.06 17.23
CA THR A 165 10.98 -3.83 16.63
C THR A 165 11.00 -4.37 15.20
N PRO A 166 11.13 -3.49 14.18
CA PRO A 166 11.17 -3.93 12.79
C PRO A 166 12.42 -4.74 12.47
N THR A 167 12.25 -5.80 11.69
CA THR A 167 13.32 -6.61 11.11
C THR A 167 13.22 -6.56 9.59
N GLN A 168 14.30 -6.21 8.90
CA GLN A 168 14.34 -6.21 7.45
C GLN A 168 14.31 -7.65 6.93
N LEU A 169 13.42 -7.92 5.96
CA LEU A 169 13.26 -9.22 5.30
C LEU A 169 13.83 -9.23 3.88
N ALA A 170 13.69 -8.12 3.14
CA ALA A 170 14.16 -8.02 1.78
C ALA A 170 14.61 -6.60 1.45
N SER A 171 15.45 -6.48 0.42
CA SER A 171 15.99 -5.20 -0.08
C SER A 171 15.81 -5.14 -1.59
N GLY A 172 15.47 -3.95 -2.09
CA GLY A 172 15.25 -3.66 -3.51
C GLY A 172 16.53 -3.55 -4.34
N VAL A 173 17.70 -3.86 -3.78
CA VAL A 173 18.97 -3.90 -4.53
C VAL A 173 18.82 -4.85 -5.72
N GLY A 174 19.10 -4.36 -6.93
CA GLY A 174 18.88 -5.08 -8.17
C GLY A 174 17.51 -4.86 -8.83
N LEU A 175 16.70 -3.94 -8.28
CA LEU A 175 15.39 -3.57 -8.81
C LEU A 175 15.35 -2.11 -9.29
N GLU A 176 16.48 -1.52 -9.60
CA GLU A 176 16.66 -0.09 -9.96
C GLU A 176 15.75 0.34 -11.12
N ASP A 177 15.54 -0.56 -12.09
CA ASP A 177 14.74 -0.28 -13.28
C ASP A 177 13.23 -0.56 -13.10
N ILE A 178 12.82 -1.16 -11.97
CA ILE A 178 11.41 -1.56 -11.73
C ILE A 178 10.91 -1.19 -10.33
N GLY A 179 11.66 -0.41 -9.59
CA GLY A 179 11.54 -0.06 -8.19
C GLY A 179 10.19 0.43 -7.67
N LEU A 180 10.17 1.12 -6.53
CA LEU A 180 9.01 1.61 -5.78
C LEU A 180 8.00 0.49 -5.44
N LEU A 181 8.31 -0.25 -4.38
CA LEU A 181 7.40 -1.27 -3.83
C LEU A 181 6.10 -0.61 -3.36
N ALA A 182 4.99 -0.93 -4.03
CA ALA A 182 3.71 -0.26 -3.84
C ALA A 182 2.72 -1.04 -2.95
N ASP A 183 2.76 -2.38 -2.97
CA ASP A 183 1.88 -3.19 -2.12
C ASP A 183 2.48 -4.57 -1.83
N LEU A 184 1.93 -5.23 -0.80
CA LEU A 184 2.28 -6.59 -0.36
C LEU A 184 1.03 -7.42 -0.08
N GLU A 185 1.03 -8.70 -0.48
CA GLU A 185 -0.04 -9.63 -0.16
C GLU A 185 0.47 -11.07 -0.01
N PHE A 186 -0.19 -11.85 0.85
CA PHE A 186 0.07 -13.29 0.97
C PHE A 186 -0.73 -14.08 -0.06
N GLY A 187 -0.04 -14.91 -0.82
CA GLY A 187 -0.63 -15.83 -1.76
C GLY A 187 -0.54 -17.29 -1.36
N PRO A 188 -0.62 -18.20 -2.34
CA PRO A 188 -0.58 -19.64 -2.12
C PRO A 188 0.63 -20.07 -1.29
N GLU A 189 0.45 -21.11 -0.48
CA GLU A 189 1.48 -21.70 0.37
C GLU A 189 2.08 -20.72 1.41
N GLY A 190 1.43 -19.54 1.59
CA GLY A 190 1.89 -18.50 2.50
C GLY A 190 3.14 -17.79 2.01
N LEU A 191 3.35 -17.76 0.71
CA LEU A 191 4.39 -16.95 0.07
C LEU A 191 3.97 -15.49 0.06
N LEU A 192 4.92 -14.59 0.28
CA LEU A 192 4.71 -13.14 0.23
C LEU A 192 5.01 -12.63 -1.19
N TYR A 193 4.07 -11.87 -1.72
CA TYR A 193 4.16 -11.24 -3.02
C TYR A 193 4.14 -9.72 -2.84
N GLY A 194 4.65 -9.00 -3.83
CA GLY A 194 4.58 -7.55 -3.88
C GLY A 194 4.39 -7.06 -5.30
N ILE A 195 3.97 -5.82 -5.44
CA ILE A 195 3.99 -5.11 -6.71
C ILE A 195 4.97 -3.96 -6.65
N LEU A 196 5.68 -3.78 -7.76
CA LEU A 196 6.58 -2.67 -8.01
C LEU A 196 5.89 -1.74 -9.01
N GLN A 197 5.82 -0.44 -8.71
CA GLN A 197 5.06 0.51 -9.52
C GLN A 197 5.68 0.68 -10.92
N GLY A 198 7.01 0.54 -11.03
CA GLY A 198 7.75 0.63 -12.27
C GLY A 198 8.95 1.56 -12.20
N TYR A 199 9.59 1.78 -13.35
CA TYR A 199 10.69 2.70 -13.48
C TYR A 199 10.26 4.13 -13.15
N TRP A 200 11.00 4.77 -12.27
CA TRP A 200 10.75 6.15 -11.86
C TRP A 200 11.99 6.99 -12.17
N ASP A 201 11.85 7.99 -13.04
CA ASP A 201 12.94 8.84 -13.53
C ASP A 201 13.10 10.15 -12.72
N GLY A 202 12.30 10.31 -11.66
CA GLY A 202 12.40 11.44 -10.73
C GLY A 202 12.00 12.80 -11.29
N PRO A 203 10.95 12.93 -12.14
CA PRO A 203 10.58 14.24 -12.69
C PRO A 203 10.12 15.22 -11.61
N PHE A 204 9.46 14.73 -10.58
CA PHE A 204 9.13 15.44 -9.33
C PHE A 204 8.62 14.41 -8.29
N GLU A 205 8.71 14.75 -7.00
CA GLU A 205 8.17 13.91 -5.93
C GLU A 205 6.66 13.71 -6.08
N GLY A 206 6.20 12.45 -5.91
CA GLY A 206 4.80 12.06 -6.13
C GLY A 206 4.43 11.80 -7.59
N ALA A 207 5.36 11.98 -8.54
CA ALA A 207 5.14 11.54 -9.92
C ALA A 207 4.95 10.00 -9.96
N PRO A 208 4.02 9.49 -10.79
CA PRO A 208 3.92 8.05 -11.00
C PRO A 208 5.13 7.53 -11.78
N ALA A 209 5.43 6.24 -11.64
CA ALA A 209 6.41 5.58 -12.48
C ALA A 209 6.00 5.56 -13.96
N GLU A 210 6.94 5.25 -14.85
CA GLU A 210 6.70 5.13 -16.28
C GLU A 210 5.66 4.03 -16.58
N PRO A 211 4.73 4.26 -17.53
CA PRO A 211 3.73 3.28 -17.91
C PRO A 211 4.34 1.96 -18.41
N ASN A 212 3.71 0.85 -18.07
CA ASN A 212 4.09 -0.50 -18.51
C ASN A 212 5.51 -0.95 -18.12
N THR A 213 6.01 -0.45 -17.00
CA THR A 213 7.31 -0.85 -16.43
C THR A 213 7.18 -1.52 -15.06
N GLY A 214 5.98 -1.59 -14.50
CA GLY A 214 5.71 -2.23 -13.22
C GLY A 214 5.79 -3.77 -13.26
N ALA A 215 5.87 -4.39 -12.08
CA ALA A 215 6.01 -5.82 -11.96
C ALA A 215 5.28 -6.42 -10.75
N LEU A 216 4.83 -7.67 -10.90
CA LEU A 216 4.48 -8.55 -9.79
C LEU A 216 5.72 -9.35 -9.41
N VAL A 217 6.07 -9.35 -8.13
CA VAL A 217 7.24 -10.03 -7.60
C VAL A 217 6.87 -10.97 -6.46
N ARG A 218 7.71 -11.97 -6.21
CA ARG A 218 7.70 -12.77 -4.99
C ARG A 218 8.88 -12.37 -4.11
N VAL A 219 8.63 -12.19 -2.83
CA VAL A 219 9.65 -11.97 -1.81
C VAL A 219 10.26 -13.32 -1.44
N ASN A 220 11.55 -13.50 -1.62
CA ASN A 220 12.25 -14.75 -1.35
C ASN A 220 12.76 -14.80 0.10
N PRO A 221 12.91 -16.02 0.68
CA PRO A 221 13.44 -16.18 2.04
C PRO A 221 14.89 -15.68 2.23
N ASP A 222 15.66 -15.57 1.15
CA ASP A 222 17.02 -15.03 1.17
C ASP A 222 17.10 -13.51 1.11
N GLY A 223 15.95 -12.83 1.08
CA GLY A 223 15.85 -11.37 1.05
C GLY A 223 15.92 -10.76 -0.35
N THR A 224 15.84 -11.57 -1.39
CA THR A 224 15.77 -11.13 -2.79
C THR A 224 14.34 -11.14 -3.31
N PHE A 225 14.13 -10.63 -4.53
CA PHE A 225 12.86 -10.69 -5.24
C PHE A 225 12.97 -11.54 -6.50
N THR A 226 11.90 -12.27 -6.81
CA THR A 226 11.73 -12.94 -8.10
C THR A 226 10.62 -12.26 -8.88
N ILE A 227 10.92 -11.72 -10.07
CA ILE A 227 9.91 -11.17 -10.96
C ILE A 227 9.07 -12.31 -11.51
N LEU A 228 7.76 -12.20 -11.35
CA LEU A 228 6.78 -13.18 -11.84
C LEU A 228 6.08 -12.70 -13.12
N GLN A 229 5.82 -11.42 -13.20
CA GLN A 229 5.23 -10.74 -14.34
C GLN A 229 5.75 -9.32 -14.38
N ASP A 230 6.28 -8.91 -15.51
CA ASP A 230 6.67 -7.52 -15.82
C ASP A 230 5.67 -6.84 -16.76
N GLY A 231 5.93 -5.60 -17.12
CA GLY A 231 5.12 -4.85 -18.07
C GLY A 231 3.77 -4.39 -17.54
N LEU A 232 3.57 -4.36 -16.22
CA LEU A 232 2.34 -3.85 -15.62
C LEU A 232 2.27 -2.32 -15.71
N ASN A 233 1.07 -1.80 -15.99
CA ASN A 233 0.86 -0.36 -16.17
C ASN A 233 0.65 0.34 -14.83
N GLN A 234 1.72 0.84 -14.21
CA GLN A 234 1.66 1.62 -12.96
C GLN A 234 0.77 0.97 -11.89
N PRO A 235 1.07 -0.26 -11.44
CA PRO A 235 0.26 -0.97 -10.46
C PRO A 235 0.32 -0.30 -9.10
N THR A 236 -0.81 -0.29 -8.37
CA THR A 236 -0.95 0.40 -7.08
C THR A 236 -1.44 -0.49 -5.95
N SER A 237 -2.16 -1.57 -6.26
CA SER A 237 -2.72 -2.46 -5.25
C SER A 237 -2.78 -3.89 -5.74
N LEU A 238 -2.62 -4.83 -4.82
CA LEU A 238 -2.56 -6.28 -5.03
C LEU A 238 -3.51 -6.99 -4.09
N GLU A 239 -4.33 -7.87 -4.62
CA GLU A 239 -5.11 -8.85 -3.84
C GLU A 239 -4.92 -10.23 -4.44
N ILE A 240 -4.69 -11.26 -3.63
CA ILE A 240 -4.53 -12.64 -4.12
C ILE A 240 -5.66 -13.51 -3.61
N ILE A 241 -6.48 -14.01 -4.54
CA ILE A 241 -7.60 -14.91 -4.24
C ILE A 241 -7.30 -16.29 -4.85
N GLY A 242 -7.06 -17.27 -3.99
CA GLY A 242 -6.60 -18.59 -4.42
C GLY A 242 -5.22 -18.50 -5.09
N THR A 243 -5.13 -18.80 -6.38
CA THR A 243 -3.89 -18.69 -7.18
C THR A 243 -3.87 -17.50 -8.14
N THR A 244 -4.87 -16.64 -8.08
CA THR A 244 -5.00 -15.50 -8.99
C THR A 244 -4.68 -14.20 -8.26
N ALA A 245 -3.68 -13.48 -8.73
CA ALA A 245 -3.38 -12.12 -8.32
C ALA A 245 -4.25 -11.13 -9.11
N TYR A 246 -4.92 -10.24 -8.42
CA TYR A 246 -5.68 -9.11 -8.96
C TYR A 246 -4.87 -7.85 -8.70
N VAL A 247 -4.46 -7.18 -9.76
CA VAL A 247 -3.63 -5.97 -9.68
C VAL A 247 -4.42 -4.79 -10.22
N VAL A 248 -4.55 -3.75 -9.41
CA VAL A 248 -5.17 -2.48 -9.82
C VAL A 248 -4.07 -1.51 -10.26
N SER A 249 -4.32 -0.75 -11.33
CA SER A 249 -3.42 0.27 -11.85
C SER A 249 -3.95 1.69 -11.66
N LEU A 250 -3.07 2.69 -11.72
CA LEU A 250 -3.46 4.11 -11.71
C LEU A 250 -4.42 4.48 -12.85
N ALA A 251 -4.37 3.77 -13.97
CA ALA A 251 -5.29 3.94 -15.09
C ALA A 251 -6.71 3.37 -14.82
N GLY A 252 -6.93 2.74 -13.65
CA GLY A 252 -8.20 2.10 -13.29
C GLY A 252 -8.42 0.76 -13.97
N GLU A 253 -7.38 0.12 -14.47
CA GLU A 253 -7.39 -1.24 -15.00
C GLU A 253 -7.33 -2.25 -13.84
N VAL A 254 -7.89 -3.44 -14.06
CA VAL A 254 -7.72 -4.59 -13.17
C VAL A 254 -7.15 -5.74 -13.97
N TRP A 255 -5.93 -6.09 -13.66
CA TRP A 255 -5.20 -7.20 -14.28
C TRP A 255 -5.40 -8.47 -13.45
N THR A 256 -5.42 -9.63 -14.11
CA THR A 256 -5.45 -10.94 -13.46
C THR A 256 -4.23 -11.75 -13.88
N ILE A 257 -3.47 -12.25 -12.91
CA ILE A 257 -2.22 -12.99 -13.13
C ILE A 257 -2.29 -14.29 -12.33
N GLU A 258 -2.04 -15.43 -12.98
CA GLU A 258 -1.98 -16.73 -12.33
C GLU A 258 -0.63 -16.96 -11.68
N THR A 259 -0.55 -16.91 -10.37
CA THR A 259 0.69 -17.07 -9.59
C THR A 259 1.29 -18.48 -9.67
N SER A 260 0.46 -19.51 -9.94
CA SER A 260 0.90 -20.92 -10.04
C SER A 260 1.60 -21.27 -11.35
N LYS A 261 1.52 -20.42 -12.38
CA LYS A 261 2.12 -20.67 -13.71
C LYS A 261 3.55 -20.20 -13.83
N VAL A 262 4.05 -19.50 -12.84
CA VAL A 262 5.42 -19.00 -12.87
C VAL A 262 6.36 -20.13 -12.46
N ARG A 263 6.89 -20.86 -13.44
CA ARG A 263 8.01 -21.78 -13.20
C ARG A 263 9.22 -20.93 -12.74
N PRO A 264 10.00 -21.41 -11.78
CA PRO A 264 11.34 -20.84 -11.56
C PRO A 264 12.06 -20.85 -12.90
N CYS A 265 12.74 -19.77 -13.27
CA CYS A 265 13.64 -19.77 -14.42
C CYS A 265 14.57 -20.98 -14.28
N GLU A 266 14.39 -21.99 -15.13
CA GLU A 266 15.37 -23.06 -15.26
C GLU A 266 16.66 -22.40 -15.73
N ASP A 267 17.75 -22.71 -15.02
CA ASP A 267 19.11 -22.25 -15.26
C ASP A 267 19.46 -22.33 -16.76
N TRP A 268 19.60 -21.18 -17.42
CA TRP A 268 20.14 -21.07 -18.78
C TRP A 268 21.66 -21.26 -18.79
N ARG A 269 22.16 -22.23 -18.05
CA ARG A 269 23.55 -22.67 -18.12
C ARG A 269 23.60 -24.10 -18.61
N GLU A 270 23.37 -24.26 -19.91
CA GLU A 270 23.90 -25.37 -20.71
C GLU A 270 23.35 -25.25 -22.14
N GLN A 271 24.03 -24.46 -22.96
CA GLN A 271 24.32 -24.80 -24.38
C GLN A 271 25.48 -23.93 -24.86
#